data_8dcaf1bc668cb8e3faa7e2ce9d4d5f8e
#
_entry.id   8dcaf1bc668cb8e3faa7e2ce9d4d5f8e
#
_cell.length_a   1.000
_cell.length_b   1.000
_cell.length_c   1.000
_cell.angle_alpha   90.00
_cell.angle_beta   90.00
_cell.angle_gamma   90.00
#
_symmetry.space_group_name_H-M   'P 1'
#
loop_
_entity.id
_entity.type
_entity.pdbx_description
1 polymer ?
#
loop_
_entity_poly.entity_id
_entity_poly.type
_entity_poly.pdbx_seq_one_letter_code
_entity_poly.pdbx_strand_id
1 'polypeptide(L)'
;MILHDQHLHSKYSHDSNEELINYIEIANRMGCKYFVTTEHFDLDLVINHEDWIVDYQALKNELQIHQKNYPNICFLLGIEVGYRKDKLLEITKQLNSEDFDVINLSIHDSKEEDFYWYKYFLSVGEKELLNKYFDIMIEATSNFDKYNVLSHICLLYTSPSPRD
;
A
#
# COMPACT_ATOMS: atom_id res chain seq x y z
N MET A 1 -11.78 -1.91 19.88
CA MET A 1 -12.51 -2.29 18.65
C MET A 1 -11.98 -1.42 17.51
N ILE A 2 -11.45 -2.03 16.46
CA ILE A 2 -11.03 -1.30 15.26
C ILE A 2 -12.31 -0.88 14.53
N LEU A 3 -12.51 0.42 14.32
CA LEU A 3 -13.72 0.98 13.68
C LEU A 3 -13.54 1.20 12.18
N HIS A 4 -12.30 1.11 11.68
CA HIS A 4 -11.92 1.23 10.27
C HIS A 4 -10.51 0.68 10.08
N ASP A 5 -10.27 0.07 8.95
CA ASP A 5 -8.97 -0.33 8.47
C ASP A 5 -8.46 0.76 7.51
N GLN A 6 -7.18 1.09 7.60
CA GLN A 6 -6.54 2.13 6.78
C GLN A 6 -5.47 1.56 5.84
N HIS A 7 -5.42 0.23 5.73
CA HIS A 7 -4.50 -0.44 4.81
C HIS A 7 -5.17 -1.71 4.29
N LEU A 8 -5.67 -1.66 3.07
CA LEU A 8 -6.47 -2.71 2.48
C LEU A 8 -6.24 -2.78 0.98
N HIS A 9 -6.00 -4.01 0.48
CA HIS A 9 -5.82 -4.32 -0.92
C HIS A 9 -6.98 -5.16 -1.44
N SER A 10 -7.46 -4.81 -2.61
CA SER A 10 -8.52 -5.55 -3.29
C SER A 10 -8.03 -6.09 -4.64
N LYS A 11 -8.95 -6.62 -5.44
CA LYS A 11 -8.68 -7.08 -6.81
C LYS A 11 -7.99 -6.05 -7.73
N TYR A 12 -7.92 -4.79 -7.31
CA TYR A 12 -7.20 -3.74 -8.03
C TYR A 12 -5.69 -3.78 -7.79
N SER A 13 -5.25 -4.39 -6.69
CA SER A 13 -3.83 -4.64 -6.42
C SER A 13 -3.39 -6.01 -6.95
N HIS A 14 -2.13 -6.13 -7.34
CA HIS A 14 -1.58 -7.36 -7.94
C HIS A 14 -1.47 -8.53 -6.94
N ASP A 15 -1.48 -8.24 -5.66
CA ASP A 15 -1.32 -9.21 -4.56
C ASP A 15 -2.64 -9.65 -3.94
N SER A 16 -3.78 -9.14 -4.43
CA SER A 16 -5.11 -9.50 -3.91
C SER A 16 -6.08 -9.87 -5.04
N ASN A 17 -6.93 -10.87 -4.77
CA ASN A 17 -8.07 -11.23 -5.63
C ASN A 17 -9.41 -10.91 -4.95
N GLU A 18 -9.38 -10.21 -3.81
CA GLU A 18 -10.58 -9.99 -3.01
C GLU A 18 -11.44 -8.87 -3.59
N GLU A 19 -12.73 -9.10 -3.71
CA GLU A 19 -13.68 -8.11 -4.18
C GLU A 19 -13.95 -7.07 -3.08
N LEU A 20 -14.01 -5.79 -3.45
CA LEU A 20 -14.32 -4.70 -2.52
C LEU A 20 -15.59 -4.93 -1.73
N ILE A 21 -16.62 -5.52 -2.36
CA ILE A 21 -17.91 -5.76 -1.72
C ILE A 21 -17.78 -6.61 -0.45
N ASN A 22 -16.89 -7.61 -0.44
CA ASN A 22 -16.73 -8.50 0.71
C ASN A 22 -16.20 -7.74 1.94
N TYR A 23 -15.25 -6.83 1.73
CA TYR A 23 -14.76 -5.93 2.79
C TYR A 23 -15.82 -4.93 3.23
N ILE A 24 -16.57 -4.36 2.27
CA ILE A 24 -17.62 -3.38 2.54
C ILE A 24 -18.74 -3.99 3.37
N GLU A 25 -19.15 -5.24 3.09
CA GLU A 25 -20.13 -5.94 3.88
C GLU A 25 -19.67 -6.19 5.31
N ILE A 26 -18.37 -6.49 5.51
CA ILE A 26 -17.79 -6.62 6.85
C ILE A 26 -17.82 -5.26 7.55
N ALA A 27 -17.35 -4.20 6.91
CA ALA A 27 -17.38 -2.84 7.45
C ALA A 27 -18.79 -2.41 7.85
N ASN A 28 -19.78 -2.68 7.00
CA ASN A 28 -21.18 -2.37 7.27
C ASN A 28 -21.72 -3.14 8.49
N ARG A 29 -21.44 -4.44 8.58
CA ARG A 29 -21.83 -5.28 9.76
C ARG A 29 -21.19 -4.79 11.05
N MET A 30 -19.94 -4.28 10.97
CA MET A 30 -19.20 -3.73 12.10
C MET A 30 -19.64 -2.31 12.47
N GLY A 31 -20.47 -1.64 11.66
CA GLY A 31 -20.91 -0.28 11.85
C GLY A 31 -19.82 0.75 11.61
N CYS A 32 -18.86 0.44 10.74
CA CYS A 32 -17.80 1.37 10.33
C CYS A 32 -18.40 2.61 9.68
N LYS A 33 -17.79 3.76 9.94
CA LYS A 33 -18.21 5.05 9.37
C LYS A 33 -17.42 5.42 8.13
N TYR A 34 -16.23 4.88 8.00
CA TYR A 34 -15.31 5.11 6.89
C TYR A 34 -14.85 3.77 6.33
N PHE A 35 -14.68 3.73 5.03
CA PHE A 35 -14.05 2.66 4.30
C PHE A 35 -13.00 3.27 3.38
N VAL A 36 -11.77 2.79 3.48
CA VAL A 36 -10.68 3.22 2.59
C VAL A 36 -10.05 1.99 1.97
N THR A 37 -9.74 2.07 0.69
CA THR A 37 -8.89 1.11 -0.02
C THR A 37 -7.57 1.81 -0.34
N THR A 38 -6.45 1.11 -0.16
CA THR A 38 -5.09 1.64 -0.35
C THR A 38 -4.33 0.72 -1.27
N GLU A 39 -4.74 0.72 -2.53
CA GLU A 39 -4.16 -0.15 -3.55
C GLU A 39 -2.71 0.24 -3.85
N HIS A 40 -1.92 -0.75 -4.25
CA HIS A 40 -0.50 -0.59 -4.55
C HIS A 40 -0.22 0.42 -5.66
N PHE A 41 0.85 1.19 -5.46
CA PHE A 41 1.54 1.94 -6.51
C PHE A 41 3.05 1.75 -6.33
N ASP A 42 3.60 0.81 -7.05
CA ASP A 42 5.01 0.47 -7.05
C ASP A 42 5.57 0.57 -8.45
N LEU A 43 6.80 1.08 -8.59
CA LEU A 43 7.45 1.29 -9.87
C LEU A 43 8.75 0.50 -9.97
N ASP A 44 8.90 -0.23 -11.09
CA ASP A 44 10.10 -1.00 -11.42
C ASP A 44 10.54 -1.89 -10.25
N LEU A 45 9.59 -2.68 -9.75
CA LEU A 45 9.85 -3.61 -8.65
C LEU A 45 11.05 -4.49 -8.95
N VAL A 46 11.97 -4.58 -8.01
CA VAL A 46 13.25 -5.29 -8.19
C VAL A 46 13.06 -6.79 -8.49
N ILE A 47 11.95 -7.35 -8.04
CA ILE A 47 11.64 -8.76 -8.21
C ILE A 47 11.36 -9.17 -9.67
N ASN A 48 10.74 -8.30 -10.47
CA ASN A 48 10.29 -8.65 -11.82
C ASN A 48 10.43 -7.50 -12.84
N HIS A 49 10.88 -6.32 -12.40
CA HIS A 49 10.97 -5.10 -13.20
C HIS A 49 9.63 -4.66 -13.78
N GLU A 50 8.55 -4.88 -13.04
CA GLU A 50 7.21 -4.45 -13.41
C GLU A 50 6.76 -3.27 -12.55
N ASP A 51 5.86 -2.48 -13.12
CA ASP A 51 5.13 -1.46 -12.39
C ASP A 51 3.80 -2.04 -11.89
N TRP A 52 3.48 -1.85 -10.62
CA TRP A 52 2.16 -2.14 -10.07
C TRP A 52 1.36 -0.84 -10.00
N ILE A 53 0.53 -0.62 -11.01
CA ILE A 53 -0.27 0.59 -11.18
C ILE A 53 -1.74 0.19 -11.27
N VAL A 54 -2.57 0.88 -10.50
CA VAL A 54 -4.00 0.65 -10.42
C VAL A 54 -4.77 1.52 -11.42
N ASP A 55 -5.84 0.99 -11.98
CA ASP A 55 -6.85 1.79 -12.68
C ASP A 55 -7.72 2.53 -11.65
N TYR A 56 -7.24 3.70 -11.20
CA TYR A 56 -7.94 4.53 -10.22
C TYR A 56 -9.28 5.06 -10.74
N GLN A 57 -9.46 5.17 -12.06
CA GLN A 57 -10.76 5.58 -12.61
C GLN A 57 -11.80 4.46 -12.43
N ALA A 58 -11.43 3.21 -12.70
CA ALA A 58 -12.30 2.06 -12.47
C ALA A 58 -12.61 1.88 -10.98
N LEU A 59 -11.60 2.00 -10.12
CA LEU A 59 -11.75 1.94 -8.67
C LEU A 59 -12.72 3.02 -8.15
N LYS A 60 -12.56 4.26 -8.54
CA LYS A 60 -13.45 5.38 -8.16
C LYS A 60 -14.89 5.13 -8.60
N ASN A 61 -15.08 4.62 -9.81
CA ASN A 61 -16.43 4.30 -10.30
C ASN A 61 -17.10 3.21 -9.43
N GLU A 62 -16.35 2.18 -9.04
CA GLU A 62 -16.86 1.13 -8.15
C GLU A 62 -17.19 1.68 -6.76
N LEU A 63 -16.30 2.50 -6.16
CA LEU A 63 -16.56 3.15 -4.88
C LEU A 63 -17.82 4.03 -4.92
N GLN A 64 -18.07 4.76 -6.02
CA GLN A 64 -19.28 5.57 -6.19
C GLN A 64 -20.56 4.73 -6.26
N ILE A 65 -20.50 3.53 -6.83
CA ILE A 65 -21.62 2.58 -6.84
C ILE A 65 -21.89 2.12 -5.40
N HIS A 66 -20.85 1.74 -4.67
CA HIS A 66 -20.97 1.30 -3.28
C HIS A 66 -21.46 2.42 -2.36
N GLN A 67 -21.04 3.68 -2.57
CA GLN A 67 -21.52 4.83 -1.81
C GLN A 67 -23.05 4.98 -1.88
N LYS A 68 -23.66 4.68 -3.04
CA LYS A 68 -25.13 4.73 -3.19
C LYS A 68 -25.83 3.57 -2.44
N ASN A 69 -25.20 2.41 -2.39
CA ASN A 69 -25.76 1.22 -1.76
C ASN A 69 -25.56 1.20 -0.24
N TYR A 70 -24.49 1.87 0.24
CA TYR A 70 -24.11 1.94 1.66
C TYR A 70 -23.99 3.39 2.13
N PRO A 71 -25.09 4.15 2.19
CA PRO A 71 -25.06 5.60 2.43
C PRO A 71 -24.54 5.99 3.82
N ASN A 72 -24.46 5.04 4.76
CA ASN A 72 -23.96 5.26 6.11
C ASN A 72 -22.44 5.12 6.24
N ILE A 73 -21.76 4.69 5.18
CA ILE A 73 -20.31 4.55 5.11
C ILE A 73 -19.77 5.63 4.17
N CYS A 74 -18.79 6.39 4.61
CA CYS A 74 -18.05 7.31 3.76
C CYS A 74 -16.91 6.55 3.10
N PHE A 75 -16.92 6.47 1.77
CA PHE A 75 -15.87 5.81 0.99
C PHE A 75 -14.77 6.80 0.64
N LEU A 76 -13.55 6.43 0.95
CA LEU A 76 -12.34 7.21 0.76
C LEU A 76 -11.43 6.53 -0.26
N LEU A 77 -10.78 7.33 -1.11
CA LEU A 77 -9.78 6.85 -2.05
C LEU A 77 -8.41 6.91 -1.40
N GLY A 78 -7.77 5.77 -1.25
CA GLY A 78 -6.40 5.69 -0.77
C GLY A 78 -5.43 5.15 -1.82
N ILE A 79 -4.16 5.23 -1.49
CA ILE A 79 -3.05 4.69 -2.27
C ILE A 79 -1.97 4.22 -1.31
N GLU A 80 -1.36 3.09 -1.58
CA GLU A 80 -0.11 2.67 -0.96
C GLU A 80 1.05 2.88 -1.92
N VAL A 81 1.94 3.77 -1.57
CA VAL A 81 3.11 4.14 -2.39
C VAL A 81 4.33 3.40 -1.93
N GLY A 82 4.89 2.56 -2.77
CA GLY A 82 6.24 2.02 -2.59
C GLY A 82 7.28 3.11 -2.85
N TYR A 83 7.99 3.50 -1.80
CA TYR A 83 9.01 4.54 -1.93
C TYR A 83 10.20 4.07 -2.73
N ARG A 84 10.54 4.85 -3.74
CA ARG A 84 11.76 4.70 -4.53
C ARG A 84 12.35 6.09 -4.77
N LYS A 85 13.55 6.34 -4.26
CA LYS A 85 14.23 7.63 -4.44
C LYS A 85 14.42 8.02 -5.89
N ASP A 86 14.78 7.06 -6.72
CA ASP A 86 15.01 7.23 -8.15
C ASP A 86 13.73 7.41 -8.97
N LYS A 87 12.55 7.20 -8.35
CA LYS A 87 11.22 7.34 -8.97
C LYS A 87 10.37 8.46 -8.35
N LEU A 88 10.93 9.33 -7.54
CA LEU A 88 10.18 10.38 -6.83
C LEU A 88 9.39 11.31 -7.76
N LEU A 89 9.89 11.55 -8.98
CA LEU A 89 9.19 12.40 -9.94
C LEU A 89 7.89 11.72 -10.42
N GLU A 90 7.96 10.46 -10.78
CA GLU A 90 6.84 9.64 -11.25
C GLU A 90 5.82 9.43 -10.11
N ILE A 91 6.30 9.13 -8.91
CA ILE A 91 5.47 9.02 -7.69
C ILE A 91 4.73 10.33 -7.45
N THR A 92 5.44 11.46 -7.47
CA THR A 92 4.82 12.77 -7.27
C THR A 92 3.79 13.09 -8.35
N LYS A 93 4.06 12.72 -9.60
CA LYS A 93 3.10 12.88 -10.71
C LYS A 93 1.83 12.06 -10.48
N GLN A 94 1.95 10.81 -10.04
CA GLN A 94 0.81 9.95 -9.69
C GLN A 94 -0.01 10.56 -8.56
N LEU A 95 0.62 11.00 -7.48
CA LEU A 95 -0.07 11.60 -6.34
C LEU A 95 -0.79 12.92 -6.69
N ASN A 96 -0.35 13.61 -7.73
CA ASN A 96 -1.02 14.82 -8.20
C ASN A 96 -2.08 14.54 -9.29
N SER A 97 -2.22 13.30 -9.76
CA SER A 97 -3.20 12.95 -10.79
C SER A 97 -4.60 12.69 -10.25
N GLU A 98 -4.71 12.42 -8.96
CA GLU A 98 -5.95 12.08 -8.28
C GLU A 98 -6.03 12.77 -6.92
N ASP A 99 -7.25 12.99 -6.42
CA ASP A 99 -7.48 13.51 -5.07
C ASP A 99 -7.54 12.31 -4.09
N PHE A 100 -6.37 11.88 -3.63
CA PHE A 100 -6.29 10.82 -2.62
C PHE A 100 -6.62 11.36 -1.23
N ASP A 101 -7.53 10.68 -0.54
CA ASP A 101 -7.88 10.97 0.86
C ASP A 101 -6.84 10.43 1.85
N VAL A 102 -6.23 9.27 1.50
CA VAL A 102 -5.22 8.59 2.33
C VAL A 102 -4.05 8.15 1.46
N ILE A 103 -2.85 8.53 1.87
CA ILE A 103 -1.60 8.14 1.22
C ILE A 103 -0.75 7.39 2.25
N ASN A 104 -0.59 6.10 2.05
CA ASN A 104 0.33 5.26 2.79
C ASN A 104 1.70 5.28 2.12
N LEU A 105 2.75 5.53 2.91
CA LEU A 105 4.13 5.43 2.47
C LEU A 105 4.71 4.11 2.95
N SER A 106 5.19 3.30 2.04
CA SER A 106 5.73 1.96 2.31
C SER A 106 7.13 1.79 1.71
N ILE A 107 7.89 0.91 2.30
CA ILE A 107 9.20 0.50 1.79
C ILE A 107 9.09 -0.96 1.38
N HIS A 108 8.85 -1.24 0.10
CA HIS A 108 8.71 -2.60 -0.42
C HIS A 108 10.03 -3.12 -0.97
N ASP A 109 10.76 -2.28 -1.68
CA ASP A 109 12.07 -2.60 -2.21
C ASP A 109 13.02 -1.38 -2.19
N SER A 110 14.25 -1.62 -2.57
CA SER A 110 15.21 -0.62 -2.98
C SER A 110 15.49 -0.82 -4.48
N LYS A 111 16.44 -0.03 -5.01
CA LYS A 111 16.90 -0.28 -6.40
C LYS A 111 17.55 -1.66 -6.59
N GLU A 112 18.02 -2.28 -5.53
CA GLU A 112 18.86 -3.48 -5.55
C GLU A 112 18.25 -4.63 -4.75
N GLU A 113 17.41 -4.35 -3.73
CA GLU A 113 16.90 -5.33 -2.80
C GLU A 113 15.39 -5.29 -2.69
N ASP A 114 14.78 -6.45 -2.66
CA ASP A 114 13.38 -6.66 -2.30
C ASP A 114 13.29 -7.00 -0.81
N PHE A 115 12.49 -6.24 -0.06
CA PHE A 115 12.32 -6.45 1.37
C PHE A 115 11.16 -7.37 1.73
N TYR A 116 10.31 -7.68 0.78
CA TYR A 116 9.17 -8.56 1.00
C TYR A 116 9.55 -10.03 0.82
N TRP A 117 10.43 -10.34 -0.16
CA TRP A 117 10.75 -11.71 -0.48
C TRP A 117 11.89 -12.26 0.38
N TYR A 118 11.60 -13.32 1.06
CA TYR A 118 12.43 -14.04 2.00
C TYR A 118 13.83 -14.45 1.48
N LYS A 119 13.99 -14.54 0.17
CA LYS A 119 15.27 -14.95 -0.44
C LYS A 119 16.44 -14.02 -0.10
N TYR A 120 16.16 -12.75 0.11
CA TYR A 120 17.21 -11.78 0.44
C TYR A 120 17.76 -12.01 1.86
N PHE A 121 16.92 -12.38 2.80
CA PHE A 121 17.33 -12.72 4.17
C PHE A 121 18.45 -13.78 4.20
N LEU A 122 18.41 -14.74 3.28
CA LEU A 122 19.38 -15.84 3.22
C LEU A 122 20.74 -15.41 2.66
N SER A 123 20.81 -14.29 1.93
CA SER A 123 22.03 -13.84 1.28
C SER A 123 22.85 -12.86 2.10
N VAL A 124 22.23 -11.98 2.89
CA VAL A 124 22.94 -10.90 3.61
C VAL A 124 22.82 -10.96 5.12
N GLY A 125 21.89 -11.74 5.64
CA GLY A 125 21.59 -11.82 7.06
C GLY A 125 20.63 -10.75 7.57
N GLU A 126 19.87 -11.11 8.59
CA GLU A 126 18.76 -10.33 9.14
C GLU A 126 19.18 -8.92 9.57
N LYS A 127 20.27 -8.80 10.29
CA LYS A 127 20.72 -7.50 10.81
C LYS A 127 21.08 -6.50 9.73
N GLU A 128 21.72 -6.97 8.67
CA GLU A 128 22.10 -6.11 7.55
C GLU A 128 20.88 -5.68 6.76
N LEU A 129 19.94 -6.60 6.51
CA LEU A 129 18.69 -6.31 5.84
C LEU A 129 17.87 -5.29 6.62
N LEU A 130 17.73 -5.46 7.93
CA LEU A 130 17.06 -4.51 8.81
C LEU A 130 17.69 -3.13 8.79
N ASN A 131 19.01 -3.03 8.84
CA ASN A 131 19.70 -1.74 8.75
C ASN A 131 19.38 -1.04 7.43
N LYS A 132 19.49 -1.73 6.30
CA LYS A 132 19.15 -1.19 4.97
C LYS A 132 17.70 -0.72 4.89
N TYR A 133 16.76 -1.54 5.39
CA TYR A 133 15.35 -1.20 5.43
C TYR A 133 15.08 0.10 6.21
N PHE A 134 15.63 0.21 7.42
CA PHE A 134 15.45 1.40 8.24
C PHE A 134 16.21 2.63 7.70
N ASP A 135 17.36 2.45 7.07
CA ASP A 135 18.08 3.55 6.42
C ASP A 135 17.25 4.15 5.28
N ILE A 136 16.60 3.31 4.47
CA ILE A 136 15.70 3.78 3.41
C ILE A 136 14.44 4.43 4.01
N MET A 137 13.89 3.89 5.08
CA MET A 137 12.74 4.49 5.76
C MET A 137 13.06 5.87 6.33
N ILE A 138 14.24 6.05 6.94
CA ILE A 138 14.73 7.35 7.42
C ILE A 138 14.93 8.30 6.24
N GLU A 139 15.51 7.82 5.15
CA GLU A 139 15.67 8.61 3.93
C GLU A 139 14.31 9.04 3.37
N ALA A 140 13.36 8.11 3.25
CA ALA A 140 12.03 8.37 2.73
C ALA A 140 11.31 9.44 3.55
N THR A 141 11.26 9.28 4.86
CA THR A 141 10.58 10.23 5.76
C THR A 141 11.27 11.59 5.85
N SER A 142 12.55 11.66 5.50
CA SER A 142 13.31 12.91 5.48
C SER A 142 13.18 13.69 4.16
N ASN A 143 12.89 13.03 3.06
CA ASN A 143 12.91 13.61 1.71
C ASN A 143 11.54 13.64 1.02
N PHE A 144 10.54 12.98 1.59
CA PHE A 144 9.21 12.88 1.02
C PHE A 144 8.16 13.21 2.09
N ASP A 145 7.30 14.18 1.81
CA ASP A 145 6.30 14.72 2.76
C ASP A 145 4.85 14.50 2.32
N LYS A 146 4.63 13.87 1.15
CA LYS A 146 3.30 13.66 0.59
C LYS A 146 2.69 12.34 1.03
N TYR A 147 2.58 12.11 2.34
CA TYR A 147 1.91 10.94 2.90
C TYR A 147 1.20 11.27 4.21
N ASN A 148 0.23 10.45 4.58
CA ASN A 148 -0.52 10.56 5.83
C ASN A 148 -0.10 9.48 6.83
N VAL A 149 0.27 8.31 6.34
CA VAL A 149 0.61 7.13 7.14
C VAL A 149 1.93 6.55 6.68
N LEU A 150 2.83 6.26 7.63
CA LEU A 150 3.98 5.41 7.39
C LEU A 150 3.56 3.97 7.69
N SER A 151 3.51 3.14 6.66
CA SER A 151 2.99 1.78 6.77
C SER A 151 4.04 0.80 7.28
N HIS A 152 3.56 -0.31 7.81
CA HIS A 152 4.29 -1.53 8.23
C HIS A 152 5.78 -1.33 8.54
N ILE A 153 6.07 -0.48 9.55
CA ILE A 153 7.43 -0.22 10.06
C ILE A 153 8.18 -1.53 10.36
N CYS A 154 7.45 -2.59 10.62
CA CYS A 154 8.00 -3.91 10.92
C CYS A 154 7.71 -4.94 9.81
N LEU A 155 7.66 -4.55 8.53
CA LEU A 155 7.37 -5.45 7.41
C LEU A 155 8.21 -6.73 7.46
N LEU A 156 9.50 -6.62 7.71
CA LEU A 156 10.42 -7.75 7.80
C LEU A 156 10.12 -8.73 8.93
N TYR A 157 9.39 -8.29 9.97
CA TYR A 157 8.96 -9.16 11.08
C TYR A 157 7.56 -9.74 10.87
N THR A 158 6.77 -9.13 9.98
CA THR A 158 5.38 -9.51 9.73
C THR A 158 5.20 -10.22 8.39
N SER A 159 6.25 -10.27 7.57
CA SER A 159 6.24 -11.06 6.33
C SER A 159 5.86 -12.50 6.61
N PRO A 160 5.13 -13.16 5.70
CA PRO A 160 4.70 -14.54 5.90
C PRO A 160 5.87 -15.41 6.33
N SER A 161 5.69 -16.14 7.41
CA SER A 161 6.66 -17.15 7.83
C SER A 161 6.82 -18.17 6.70
N PRO A 162 8.02 -18.71 6.47
CA PRO A 162 8.19 -19.81 5.51
C PRO A 162 7.36 -21.05 5.82
N ARG A 163 6.51 -20.98 6.84
CA ARG A 163 5.60 -22.05 7.27
C ARG A 163 4.14 -21.77 6.93
N ASP A 164 3.85 -20.60 6.37
CA ASP A 164 2.53 -20.21 5.87
C ASP A 164 2.51 -20.41 4.35
#